data_906a39df5482ac2dcd80744de668db34
#
_entry.id   906a39df5482ac2dcd80744de668db34
#
_cell.length_a   1.000
_cell.length_b   1.000
_cell.length_c   1.000
_cell.angle_alpha   90.00
_cell.angle_beta   90.00
_cell.angle_gamma   90.00
#
_symmetry.space_group_name_H-M   'P 1'
#
loop_
_entity.id
_entity.type
_entity.pdbx_description
1 polymer ?
#
loop_
_entity_poly.entity_id
_entity_poly.type
_entity_poly.pdbx_seq_one_letter_code
_entity_poly.pdbx_strand_id
1 'polypeptide(L)'
;MIENALPTDFAAKALAGSSTGVAFNVPATIFNATLAMNDERGRTSPFLAESLPRFDTDSWKVFPDGTMETTYRLKPNLTWHDGQPLTAEDFVFAWQVYRTPEYGQDRSRPIVWMTSVQAPDSLSLVIRWSQRFADADKLGSLSGNMFPPLPRHLLAQAHSDSGGSGEQFLPNNPFWNAGYVGAGPYKLDSYNPGVSIEASAFDAFALGRPRIDRVSIRGVNDVNTAMVRMVAGDSHYAADMFRGDEGVVLEQQWGPNGGVILWEALGSRELAFQFRPEHAQPLELATDARARRAVAHAVDRQAAHDAVTAGHGLMTETGTHPNEDWYPLAEREVAKYPHDPRRATQLFEEAGFVRGSDGRWMTPRATSFDLPIWYTAGSILFQQENAIVVDQLKQFGIAATPQVFNTQTSSNMERALLPGIIGGSASRPENFHSTFIPRAENRWTGGNRGGYANPELDRLSDAFVMAVDPAEIVRLNVDMASIVRSDLPHIFLYYHSRVYAHAANLKGPKNRLVQASGNATRNIHEWYWDS
;
A
#
# COMPACT_ATOMS: atom_id res chain seq x y z
N MET A 1 -6.03 -5.45 -22.36
CA MET A 1 -5.39 -4.71 -21.25
C MET A 1 -3.88 -4.83 -21.35
N ILE A 2 -3.14 -3.89 -20.83
CA ILE A 2 -1.69 -3.94 -20.71
C ILE A 2 -1.24 -3.72 -19.27
N GLU A 3 -0.16 -4.41 -18.89
CA GLU A 3 0.55 -4.26 -17.60
C GLU A 3 2.06 -4.25 -17.82
N ASN A 4 2.79 -3.60 -16.92
CA ASN A 4 4.24 -3.51 -16.99
C ASN A 4 4.92 -4.90 -16.93
N ALA A 5 4.42 -5.79 -16.06
CA ALA A 5 4.89 -7.16 -15.96
C ALA A 5 3.74 -8.11 -15.62
N LEU A 6 3.77 -9.31 -16.17
CA LEU A 6 2.81 -10.36 -15.81
C LEU A 6 3.36 -11.19 -14.64
N PRO A 7 2.48 -11.67 -13.74
CA PRO A 7 2.90 -12.52 -12.62
C PRO A 7 3.37 -13.88 -13.11
N THR A 8 4.18 -14.55 -12.32
CA THR A 8 4.61 -15.93 -12.54
C THR A 8 3.63 -16.96 -11.96
N ASP A 9 2.76 -16.52 -11.07
CA ASP A 9 1.69 -17.30 -10.44
C ASP A 9 0.46 -16.43 -10.17
N PHE A 10 -0.68 -17.06 -9.89
CA PHE A 10 -1.98 -16.41 -9.68
C PHE A 10 -2.49 -16.49 -8.24
N ALA A 11 -1.66 -16.92 -7.30
CA ALA A 11 -2.04 -16.97 -5.90
C ALA A 11 -2.45 -15.58 -5.39
N ALA A 12 -3.64 -15.45 -4.83
CA ALA A 12 -4.11 -14.17 -4.25
C ALA A 12 -3.28 -13.77 -3.02
N LYS A 13 -2.80 -14.75 -2.24
CA LYS A 13 -1.87 -14.56 -1.13
C LYS A 13 -0.56 -15.24 -1.48
N ALA A 14 0.50 -14.45 -1.60
CA ALA A 14 1.82 -14.95 -1.98
C ALA A 14 2.32 -16.01 -0.99
N LEU A 15 2.78 -17.14 -1.49
CA LEU A 15 3.41 -18.20 -0.71
C LEU A 15 4.93 -18.18 -0.94
N ALA A 16 5.71 -18.84 -0.08
CA ALA A 16 7.17 -18.88 -0.21
C ALA A 16 7.59 -19.41 -1.59
N GLY A 17 8.49 -18.71 -2.26
CA GLY A 17 8.92 -19.04 -3.61
C GLY A 17 8.02 -18.50 -4.73
N SER A 18 6.86 -17.89 -4.41
CA SER A 18 6.06 -17.18 -5.40
C SER A 18 6.64 -15.79 -5.73
N SER A 19 6.30 -15.25 -6.90
CA SER A 19 6.70 -13.89 -7.24
C SER A 19 6.03 -12.89 -6.30
N THR A 20 6.83 -12.05 -5.71
CA THR A 20 6.34 -11.00 -4.81
C THR A 20 5.61 -9.91 -5.60
N GLY A 21 4.53 -9.39 -5.05
CA GLY A 21 3.80 -8.26 -5.61
C GLY A 21 2.43 -8.59 -6.19
N VAL A 22 1.98 -9.83 -6.07
CA VAL A 22 0.66 -10.29 -6.54
C VAL A 22 -0.51 -9.45 -5.99
N ALA A 23 -0.39 -8.91 -4.78
CA ALA A 23 -1.44 -8.11 -4.16
C ALA A 23 -1.83 -6.82 -4.94
N PHE A 24 -0.96 -6.34 -5.82
CA PHE A 24 -1.21 -5.14 -6.64
C PHE A 24 -1.42 -5.46 -8.11
N ASN A 25 -1.38 -6.73 -8.49
CA ASN A 25 -1.42 -7.18 -9.86
C ASN A 25 -2.86 -7.45 -10.30
N VAL A 26 -3.25 -6.92 -11.45
CA VAL A 26 -4.58 -7.10 -12.04
C VAL A 26 -4.99 -8.57 -12.17
N PRO A 27 -4.14 -9.48 -12.67
CA PRO A 27 -4.51 -10.88 -12.81
C PRO A 27 -4.91 -11.54 -11.48
N ALA A 28 -4.23 -11.26 -10.38
CA ALA A 28 -4.57 -11.84 -9.08
C ALA A 28 -5.99 -11.46 -8.63
N THR A 29 -6.46 -10.27 -8.97
CA THR A 29 -7.79 -9.80 -8.57
C THR A 29 -8.91 -10.28 -9.49
N ILE A 30 -8.64 -10.45 -10.77
CA ILE A 30 -9.68 -10.90 -11.70
C ILE A 30 -9.95 -12.41 -11.62
N PHE A 31 -8.98 -13.19 -11.11
CA PHE A 31 -9.14 -14.65 -10.95
C PHE A 31 -9.58 -15.07 -9.55
N ASN A 32 -9.50 -14.17 -8.56
CA ASN A 32 -9.74 -14.51 -7.16
C ASN A 32 -10.94 -13.78 -6.57
N ALA A 33 -11.51 -14.40 -5.54
CA ALA A 33 -12.56 -13.82 -4.70
C ALA A 33 -12.22 -14.05 -3.23
N THR A 34 -12.76 -13.19 -2.37
CA THR A 34 -12.51 -13.18 -0.93
C THR A 34 -13.82 -12.95 -0.17
N LEU A 35 -13.81 -13.05 1.16
CA LEU A 35 -15.03 -12.87 1.98
C LEU A 35 -15.65 -11.48 1.80
N ALA A 36 -14.81 -10.47 1.70
CA ALA A 36 -15.18 -9.06 1.59
C ALA A 36 -14.41 -8.36 0.47
N MET A 37 -14.90 -7.23 -0.01
CA MET A 37 -14.22 -6.36 -0.97
C MET A 37 -14.37 -4.90 -0.56
N ASN A 38 -13.41 -4.06 -0.98
CA ASN A 38 -13.48 -2.62 -0.73
C ASN A 38 -13.89 -1.85 -1.99
N ASP A 39 -14.71 -0.82 -1.80
CA ASP A 39 -15.05 0.14 -2.86
C ASP A 39 -13.91 1.18 -3.08
N GLU A 40 -14.15 2.16 -3.94
CA GLU A 40 -13.20 3.24 -4.22
C GLU A 40 -12.91 4.14 -3.02
N ARG A 41 -13.75 4.13 -1.99
CA ARG A 41 -13.59 4.87 -0.72
C ARG A 41 -13.02 4.01 0.40
N GLY A 42 -12.65 2.75 0.12
CA GLY A 42 -12.17 1.82 1.14
C GLY A 42 -13.29 1.25 2.03
N ARG A 43 -14.56 1.51 1.72
CA ARG A 43 -15.67 0.93 2.47
C ARG A 43 -15.82 -0.54 2.09
N THR A 44 -15.87 -1.37 3.12
CA THR A 44 -15.95 -2.83 2.95
C THR A 44 -17.39 -3.27 2.74
N SER A 45 -17.59 -4.16 1.79
CA SER A 45 -18.87 -4.80 1.48
C SER A 45 -18.71 -6.32 1.35
N PRO A 46 -19.79 -7.10 1.57
CA PRO A 46 -19.74 -8.55 1.38
C PRO A 46 -19.41 -8.93 -0.07
N PHE A 47 -18.51 -9.94 -0.24
CA PHE A 47 -18.17 -10.48 -1.57
C PHE A 47 -18.62 -11.95 -1.68
N LEU A 48 -17.81 -12.91 -1.19
CA LEU A 48 -18.27 -14.30 -1.04
C LEU A 48 -19.19 -14.48 0.18
N ALA A 49 -19.03 -13.62 1.18
CA ALA A 49 -19.92 -13.60 2.33
C ALA A 49 -21.31 -13.02 1.94
N GLU A 50 -22.36 -13.51 2.56
CA GLU A 50 -23.72 -12.97 2.49
C GLU A 50 -23.83 -11.67 3.29
N SER A 51 -23.17 -11.64 4.46
CA SER A 51 -23.05 -10.48 5.34
C SER A 51 -21.70 -10.48 6.05
N LEU A 52 -21.22 -9.30 6.43
CA LEU A 52 -20.00 -9.15 7.23
C LEU A 52 -20.33 -9.28 8.72
N PRO A 53 -19.40 -9.83 9.54
CA PRO A 53 -19.52 -9.78 10.99
C PRO A 53 -19.71 -8.35 11.49
N ARG A 54 -20.56 -8.17 12.51
CA ARG A 54 -20.80 -6.88 13.14
C ARG A 54 -20.38 -6.92 14.58
N PHE A 55 -19.59 -5.94 14.98
CA PHE A 55 -19.10 -5.80 16.34
C PHE A 55 -20.27 -5.79 17.35
N ASP A 56 -20.05 -6.45 18.51
CA ASP A 56 -21.04 -6.58 19.60
C ASP A 56 -22.36 -7.25 19.18
N THR A 57 -22.28 -8.24 18.28
CA THR A 57 -23.39 -9.09 17.87
C THR A 57 -22.98 -10.56 17.97
N ASP A 58 -23.94 -11.48 17.72
CA ASP A 58 -23.63 -12.92 17.64
C ASP A 58 -22.61 -13.27 16.56
N SER A 59 -22.45 -12.43 15.54
CA SER A 59 -21.47 -12.63 14.48
C SER A 59 -20.07 -12.11 14.81
N TRP A 60 -19.90 -11.29 15.87
CA TRP A 60 -18.59 -10.81 16.33
C TRP A 60 -18.60 -10.59 17.84
N LYS A 61 -18.01 -11.54 18.55
CA LYS A 61 -17.94 -11.57 20.02
C LYS A 61 -16.53 -11.28 20.48
N VAL A 62 -16.39 -10.41 21.48
CA VAL A 62 -15.15 -10.16 22.21
C VAL A 62 -15.30 -10.73 23.61
N PHE A 63 -14.35 -11.56 24.02
CA PHE A 63 -14.37 -12.20 25.33
C PHE A 63 -13.59 -11.39 26.37
N PRO A 64 -13.86 -11.59 27.68
CA PRO A 64 -13.20 -10.84 28.74
C PRO A 64 -11.67 -10.99 28.79
N ASP A 65 -11.13 -12.10 28.28
CA ASP A 65 -9.71 -12.38 28.18
C ASP A 65 -9.03 -11.67 26.97
N GLY A 66 -9.79 -10.88 26.20
CA GLY A 66 -9.30 -10.17 25.03
C GLY A 66 -9.28 -11.00 23.74
N THR A 67 -9.64 -12.28 23.80
CA THR A 67 -9.85 -13.09 22.59
C THR A 67 -11.15 -12.72 21.91
N MET A 68 -11.36 -13.15 20.67
CA MET A 68 -12.63 -12.91 19.99
C MET A 68 -12.99 -14.04 19.03
N GLU A 69 -14.24 -14.01 18.59
CA GLU A 69 -14.79 -14.91 17.59
C GLU A 69 -15.58 -14.13 16.57
N THR A 70 -15.35 -14.41 15.29
CA THR A 70 -16.16 -13.89 14.19
C THR A 70 -16.78 -15.01 13.39
N THR A 71 -18.03 -14.83 12.98
CA THR A 71 -18.76 -15.78 12.14
C THR A 71 -19.13 -15.11 10.84
N TYR A 72 -18.66 -15.67 9.73
CA TYR A 72 -19.10 -15.32 8.38
C TYR A 72 -20.10 -16.36 7.89
N ARG A 73 -21.09 -15.90 7.14
CA ARG A 73 -21.98 -16.74 6.37
C ARG A 73 -21.70 -16.52 4.89
N LEU A 74 -21.37 -17.59 4.17
CA LEU A 74 -21.16 -17.54 2.72
C LEU A 74 -22.47 -17.44 1.98
N LYS A 75 -22.46 -16.83 0.80
CA LYS A 75 -23.57 -16.87 -0.16
C LYS A 75 -23.85 -18.33 -0.56
N PRO A 76 -25.11 -18.66 -0.84
CA PRO A 76 -25.44 -19.99 -1.36
C PRO A 76 -24.94 -20.15 -2.81
N ASN A 77 -24.72 -21.40 -3.21
CA ASN A 77 -24.41 -21.79 -4.60
C ASN A 77 -23.12 -21.18 -5.17
N LEU A 78 -22.15 -20.86 -4.31
CA LEU A 78 -20.82 -20.48 -4.77
C LEU A 78 -20.13 -21.66 -5.43
N THR A 79 -19.41 -21.37 -6.52
CA THR A 79 -18.60 -22.38 -7.22
C THR A 79 -17.24 -21.86 -7.59
N TRP A 80 -16.29 -22.76 -7.70
CA TRP A 80 -15.00 -22.55 -8.33
C TRP A 80 -15.16 -22.46 -9.86
N HIS A 81 -14.14 -21.98 -10.56
CA HIS A 81 -14.13 -21.85 -12.02
C HIS A 81 -14.34 -23.18 -12.77
N ASP A 82 -14.04 -24.30 -12.12
CA ASP A 82 -14.26 -25.65 -12.65
C ASP A 82 -15.67 -26.21 -12.35
N GLY A 83 -16.50 -25.40 -11.68
CA GLY A 83 -17.88 -25.76 -11.35
C GLY A 83 -18.05 -26.53 -10.05
N GLN A 84 -16.96 -26.87 -9.33
CA GLN A 84 -17.07 -27.51 -8.03
C GLN A 84 -17.58 -26.52 -6.98
N PRO A 85 -18.37 -26.97 -5.97
CA PRO A 85 -18.86 -26.09 -4.93
C PRO A 85 -17.71 -25.43 -4.14
N LEU A 86 -17.82 -24.11 -3.89
CA LEU A 86 -16.98 -23.39 -2.95
C LEU A 86 -17.70 -23.29 -1.62
N THR A 87 -17.08 -23.80 -0.55
CA THR A 87 -17.69 -23.94 0.77
C THR A 87 -16.78 -23.39 1.87
N ALA A 88 -17.30 -23.30 3.09
CA ALA A 88 -16.51 -22.91 4.26
C ALA A 88 -15.29 -23.83 4.52
N GLU A 89 -15.35 -25.09 4.09
CA GLU A 89 -14.23 -26.04 4.18
C GLU A 89 -13.01 -25.61 3.34
N ASP A 90 -13.21 -24.86 2.25
CA ASP A 90 -12.11 -24.33 1.43
C ASP A 90 -11.34 -23.24 2.18
N PHE A 91 -11.99 -22.49 3.08
CA PHE A 91 -11.34 -21.55 3.98
C PHE A 91 -10.62 -22.24 5.14
N VAL A 92 -11.20 -23.33 5.69
CA VAL A 92 -10.51 -24.16 6.70
C VAL A 92 -9.22 -24.73 6.11
N PHE A 93 -9.29 -25.28 4.90
CA PHE A 93 -8.12 -25.78 4.18
C PHE A 93 -7.10 -24.67 3.88
N ALA A 94 -7.55 -23.50 3.41
CA ALA A 94 -6.68 -22.35 3.17
C ALA A 94 -5.93 -21.93 4.44
N TRP A 95 -6.61 -21.91 5.60
CA TRP A 95 -5.96 -21.59 6.87
C TRP A 95 -4.89 -22.64 7.25
N GLN A 96 -5.15 -23.94 7.04
CA GLN A 96 -4.16 -24.99 7.26
C GLN A 96 -2.91 -24.77 6.41
N VAL A 97 -3.09 -24.47 5.11
CA VAL A 97 -1.99 -24.14 4.18
C VAL A 97 -1.23 -22.92 4.66
N TYR A 98 -1.92 -21.78 4.92
CA TYR A 98 -1.26 -20.54 5.31
C TYR A 98 -0.57 -20.61 6.68
N ARG A 99 -0.99 -21.47 7.57
CA ARG A 99 -0.31 -21.70 8.85
C ARG A 99 0.92 -22.59 8.78
N THR A 100 1.14 -23.26 7.67
CA THR A 100 2.34 -24.08 7.45
C THR A 100 3.56 -23.15 7.36
N PRO A 101 4.54 -23.22 8.29
CA PRO A 101 5.66 -22.25 8.35
C PRO A 101 6.49 -22.22 7.07
N GLU A 102 6.65 -23.37 6.42
CA GLU A 102 7.41 -23.53 5.18
C GLU A 102 6.84 -22.71 4.03
N TYR A 103 5.56 -22.34 4.08
CA TYR A 103 4.91 -21.50 3.06
C TYR A 103 5.01 -20.01 3.37
N GLY A 104 5.60 -19.62 4.51
CA GLY A 104 5.99 -18.23 4.82
C GLY A 104 4.84 -17.27 5.14
N GLN A 105 3.63 -17.79 5.41
CA GLN A 105 2.47 -16.97 5.75
C GLN A 105 2.01 -17.12 7.21
N ASP A 106 2.59 -18.04 7.97
CA ASP A 106 2.24 -18.35 9.35
C ASP A 106 2.33 -17.15 10.30
N ARG A 107 3.24 -16.21 10.03
CA ARG A 107 3.43 -14.97 10.77
C ARG A 107 2.79 -13.74 10.13
N SER A 108 2.13 -13.91 8.98
CA SER A 108 1.47 -12.79 8.30
C SER A 108 0.09 -12.50 8.92
N ARG A 109 -0.32 -11.22 8.87
CA ARG A 109 -1.71 -10.85 9.18
C ARG A 109 -2.64 -11.38 8.09
N PRO A 110 -3.86 -11.81 8.42
CA PRO A 110 -4.42 -12.01 9.76
C PRO A 110 -4.11 -13.39 10.34
N ILE A 111 -3.38 -14.27 9.61
CA ILE A 111 -3.17 -15.69 9.93
C ILE A 111 -2.53 -15.90 11.31
N VAL A 112 -1.56 -15.07 11.66
CA VAL A 112 -0.82 -15.15 12.94
C VAL A 112 -1.75 -15.06 14.17
N TRP A 113 -2.88 -14.38 14.03
CA TRP A 113 -3.85 -14.18 15.12
C TRP A 113 -5.00 -15.16 15.11
N MET A 114 -5.18 -15.96 14.06
CA MET A 114 -6.20 -16.98 13.97
C MET A 114 -5.80 -18.23 14.76
N THR A 115 -6.49 -18.52 15.86
CA THR A 115 -6.23 -19.71 16.69
C THR A 115 -7.00 -20.94 16.20
N SER A 116 -8.17 -20.74 15.59
CA SER A 116 -8.91 -21.79 14.89
C SER A 116 -9.78 -21.21 13.79
N VAL A 117 -9.98 -22.00 12.74
CA VAL A 117 -10.93 -21.75 11.66
C VAL A 117 -11.76 -23.02 11.49
N GLN A 118 -13.08 -22.90 11.57
CA GLN A 118 -14.00 -24.03 11.56
C GLN A 118 -15.16 -23.80 10.61
N ALA A 119 -15.65 -24.85 10.01
CA ALA A 119 -16.84 -24.88 9.15
C ALA A 119 -17.92 -25.76 9.81
N PRO A 120 -18.78 -25.21 10.69
CA PRO A 120 -19.86 -25.99 11.30
C PRO A 120 -20.84 -26.58 10.29
N ASP A 121 -20.98 -25.91 9.16
CA ASP A 121 -21.71 -26.35 7.97
C ASP A 121 -21.03 -25.80 6.71
N SER A 122 -21.53 -26.13 5.54
CA SER A 122 -20.94 -25.73 4.25
C SER A 122 -20.91 -24.21 3.99
N LEU A 123 -21.72 -23.42 4.69
CA LEU A 123 -21.85 -21.97 4.49
C LEU A 123 -21.33 -21.15 5.68
N SER A 124 -21.15 -21.75 6.84
CA SER A 124 -20.75 -21.04 8.06
C SER A 124 -19.27 -21.19 8.32
N LEU A 125 -18.57 -20.06 8.46
CA LEU A 125 -17.15 -19.99 8.75
C LEU A 125 -16.96 -19.28 10.10
N VAL A 126 -16.46 -20.00 11.10
CA VAL A 126 -16.16 -19.47 12.43
C VAL A 126 -14.66 -19.34 12.61
N ILE A 127 -14.20 -18.13 12.95
CA ILE A 127 -12.79 -17.81 13.15
C ILE A 127 -12.61 -17.37 14.60
N ARG A 128 -11.70 -18.03 15.33
CA ARG A 128 -11.26 -17.60 16.66
C ARG A 128 -9.91 -16.90 16.58
N TRP A 129 -9.79 -15.84 17.36
CA TRP A 129 -8.65 -14.93 17.35
C TRP A 129 -7.98 -14.91 18.72
N SER A 130 -6.65 -14.91 18.73
CA SER A 130 -5.85 -14.82 19.96
C SER A 130 -5.91 -13.45 20.64
N GLN A 131 -6.41 -12.43 19.94
CA GLN A 131 -6.49 -11.06 20.40
C GLN A 131 -7.59 -10.29 19.65
N ARG A 132 -7.88 -9.08 20.07
CA ARG A 132 -8.73 -8.15 19.31
C ARG A 132 -8.08 -7.81 17.98
N PHE A 133 -8.90 -7.71 16.95
CA PHE A 133 -8.49 -7.37 15.59
C PHE A 133 -9.59 -6.55 14.91
N ALA A 134 -9.33 -5.26 14.70
CA ALA A 134 -10.30 -4.28 14.17
C ALA A 134 -10.84 -4.65 12.78
N ASP A 135 -10.00 -5.27 11.94
CA ASP A 135 -10.36 -5.60 10.56
C ASP A 135 -10.87 -7.04 10.40
N ALA A 136 -11.36 -7.64 11.48
CA ALA A 136 -11.87 -9.02 11.44
C ALA A 136 -13.12 -9.19 10.56
N ASP A 137 -13.80 -8.09 10.18
CA ASP A 137 -14.88 -8.04 9.20
C ASP A 137 -14.39 -7.75 7.76
N LYS A 138 -13.11 -7.41 7.57
CA LYS A 138 -12.52 -6.94 6.31
C LYS A 138 -11.57 -7.97 5.68
N LEU A 139 -11.84 -9.26 5.89
CA LEU A 139 -10.99 -10.34 5.35
C LEU A 139 -11.16 -10.46 3.83
N GLY A 140 -10.27 -9.81 3.10
CA GLY A 140 -10.33 -9.86 1.64
C GLY A 140 -9.90 -8.61 0.92
N SER A 141 -9.77 -7.49 1.61
CA SER A 141 -9.17 -6.32 0.99
C SER A 141 -7.67 -6.55 0.77
N LEU A 142 -7.14 -5.99 -0.31
CA LEU A 142 -5.72 -6.07 -0.69
C LEU A 142 -4.74 -5.44 0.31
N SER A 143 -5.21 -4.92 1.43
CA SER A 143 -4.44 -4.16 2.42
C SER A 143 -3.73 -5.00 3.49
N GLY A 144 -3.30 -6.22 3.16
CA GLY A 144 -2.54 -7.06 4.10
C GLY A 144 -3.39 -8.02 4.95
N ASN A 145 -4.72 -7.85 4.98
CA ASN A 145 -5.64 -8.70 5.74
C ASN A 145 -6.31 -9.78 4.86
N MET A 146 -5.65 -10.18 3.78
CA MET A 146 -6.20 -11.16 2.84
C MET A 146 -6.29 -12.56 3.46
N PHE A 147 -7.46 -13.15 3.33
CA PHE A 147 -7.71 -14.55 3.64
C PHE A 147 -8.53 -15.20 2.49
N PRO A 148 -7.91 -15.41 1.32
CA PRO A 148 -8.57 -16.05 0.19
C PRO A 148 -8.76 -17.55 0.44
N PRO A 149 -9.86 -18.15 -0.03
CA PRO A 149 -10.03 -19.60 0.01
C PRO A 149 -9.07 -20.28 -0.97
N LEU A 150 -8.82 -21.57 -0.74
CA LEU A 150 -8.08 -22.43 -1.66
C LEU A 150 -8.92 -23.64 -2.05
N PRO A 151 -8.93 -24.09 -3.32
CA PRO A 151 -9.75 -25.21 -3.77
C PRO A 151 -9.23 -26.52 -3.19
N ARG A 152 -9.84 -26.93 -2.08
CA ARG A 152 -9.46 -28.13 -1.33
C ARG A 152 -9.45 -29.38 -2.22
N HIS A 153 -10.43 -29.50 -3.12
CA HIS A 153 -10.57 -30.65 -4.01
C HIS A 153 -9.38 -30.83 -4.98
N LEU A 154 -8.66 -29.74 -5.31
CA LEU A 154 -7.47 -29.78 -6.19
C LEU A 154 -6.16 -29.86 -5.41
N LEU A 155 -6.09 -29.24 -4.23
CA LEU A 155 -4.83 -29.01 -3.54
C LEU A 155 -4.60 -29.89 -2.30
N ALA A 156 -5.63 -30.49 -1.72
CA ALA A 156 -5.49 -31.21 -0.47
C ALA A 156 -4.52 -32.40 -0.55
N GLN A 157 -4.55 -33.16 -1.64
CA GLN A 157 -3.65 -34.30 -1.84
C GLN A 157 -2.20 -33.82 -2.00
N ALA A 158 -1.97 -32.82 -2.84
CA ALA A 158 -0.62 -32.27 -3.04
C ALA A 158 -0.05 -31.65 -1.75
N HIS A 159 -0.91 -30.98 -0.96
CA HIS A 159 -0.51 -30.47 0.35
C HIS A 159 -0.12 -31.57 1.33
N SER A 160 -0.93 -32.64 1.40
CA SER A 160 -0.64 -33.81 2.24
C SER A 160 0.67 -34.50 1.83
N ASP A 161 0.86 -34.71 0.53
CA ASP A 161 2.04 -35.39 -0.02
C ASP A 161 3.33 -34.58 0.14
N SER A 162 3.21 -33.25 0.20
CA SER A 162 4.36 -32.35 0.39
C SER A 162 4.96 -32.43 1.80
N GLY A 163 4.21 -32.95 2.78
CA GLY A 163 4.64 -33.02 4.18
C GLY A 163 5.03 -31.67 4.79
N GLY A 164 4.50 -30.55 4.24
CA GLY A 164 4.88 -29.19 4.62
C GLY A 164 6.08 -28.62 3.85
N SER A 165 6.65 -29.33 2.88
CA SER A 165 7.74 -28.82 2.05
C SER A 165 7.22 -27.79 1.04
N GLY A 166 7.50 -26.50 1.26
CA GLY A 166 7.10 -25.42 0.35
C GLY A 166 7.61 -25.61 -1.07
N GLU A 167 8.81 -26.11 -1.25
CA GLU A 167 9.43 -26.35 -2.56
C GLU A 167 8.69 -27.38 -3.42
N GLN A 168 8.11 -28.41 -2.81
CA GLN A 168 7.37 -29.45 -3.55
C GLN A 168 5.93 -29.04 -3.83
N PHE A 169 5.32 -28.25 -2.98
CA PHE A 169 3.93 -27.81 -3.14
C PHE A 169 3.80 -26.66 -4.16
N LEU A 170 4.71 -25.68 -4.16
CA LEU A 170 4.60 -24.45 -4.93
C LEU A 170 5.20 -24.52 -6.34
N PRO A 171 6.50 -24.80 -6.53
CA PRO A 171 7.11 -24.65 -7.85
C PRO A 171 6.66 -25.70 -8.86
N ASN A 172 6.31 -26.89 -8.39
CA ASN A 172 6.02 -28.05 -9.25
C ASN A 172 4.52 -28.30 -9.46
N ASN A 173 3.65 -27.57 -8.76
CA ASN A 173 2.21 -27.74 -8.95
C ASN A 173 1.70 -26.77 -10.02
N PRO A 174 1.24 -27.25 -11.19
CA PRO A 174 0.74 -26.42 -12.27
C PRO A 174 -0.50 -25.61 -11.90
N PHE A 175 -1.15 -25.95 -10.78
CA PHE A 175 -2.27 -25.16 -10.25
C PHE A 175 -1.90 -23.68 -10.09
N TRP A 176 -0.70 -23.34 -9.64
CA TRP A 176 -0.34 -21.95 -9.33
C TRP A 176 -0.14 -21.07 -10.58
N ASN A 177 -0.14 -21.67 -11.77
CA ASN A 177 0.02 -20.95 -13.04
C ASN A 177 -0.99 -21.41 -14.10
N ALA A 178 -0.60 -22.17 -15.11
CA ALA A 178 -1.46 -22.52 -16.24
C ALA A 178 -2.72 -23.35 -15.88
N GLY A 179 -2.70 -24.06 -14.76
CA GLY A 179 -3.85 -24.83 -14.25
C GLY A 179 -4.69 -24.10 -13.20
N TYR A 180 -4.57 -22.76 -13.08
CA TYR A 180 -5.19 -22.00 -12.01
C TYR A 180 -6.72 -22.05 -12.06
N VAL A 181 -7.31 -22.44 -10.94
CA VAL A 181 -8.75 -22.45 -10.70
C VAL A 181 -9.06 -21.51 -9.52
N GLY A 182 -9.69 -20.41 -9.81
CA GLY A 182 -10.10 -19.41 -8.83
C GLY A 182 -11.63 -19.33 -8.70
N ALA A 183 -12.10 -18.24 -8.08
CA ALA A 183 -13.52 -17.92 -7.92
C ALA A 183 -13.83 -16.45 -8.27
N GLY A 184 -12.91 -15.78 -8.97
CA GLY A 184 -13.05 -14.40 -9.42
C GLY A 184 -13.98 -14.23 -10.62
N PRO A 185 -14.12 -12.99 -11.11
CA PRO A 185 -15.02 -12.68 -12.24
C PRO A 185 -14.62 -13.32 -13.56
N TYR A 186 -13.35 -13.71 -13.74
CA TYR A 186 -12.88 -14.33 -14.97
C TYR A 186 -12.15 -15.64 -14.68
N LYS A 187 -12.28 -16.59 -15.61
CA LYS A 187 -11.55 -17.86 -15.63
C LYS A 187 -10.30 -17.73 -16.50
N LEU A 188 -9.22 -18.35 -16.08
CA LEU A 188 -8.02 -18.46 -16.89
C LEU A 188 -8.26 -19.43 -18.05
N ASP A 189 -8.11 -18.97 -19.29
CA ASP A 189 -8.20 -19.80 -20.50
C ASP A 189 -6.80 -20.23 -20.96
N SER A 190 -5.83 -19.30 -20.95
CA SER A 190 -4.43 -19.62 -21.27
C SER A 190 -3.47 -18.62 -20.64
N TYR A 191 -2.26 -19.10 -20.33
CA TYR A 191 -1.17 -18.33 -19.80
C TYR A 191 0.12 -18.58 -20.58
N ASN A 192 0.68 -17.53 -21.15
CA ASN A 192 1.99 -17.52 -21.78
C ASN A 192 2.92 -16.63 -20.95
N PRO A 193 3.83 -17.21 -20.14
CA PRO A 193 4.65 -16.49 -19.18
C PRO A 193 5.37 -15.27 -19.77
N GLY A 194 5.20 -14.11 -19.14
CA GLY A 194 5.80 -12.83 -19.56
C GLY A 194 5.19 -12.20 -20.80
N VAL A 195 4.30 -12.88 -21.53
CA VAL A 195 3.74 -12.43 -22.81
C VAL A 195 2.26 -12.10 -22.71
N SER A 196 1.43 -13.07 -22.30
CA SER A 196 -0.02 -12.86 -22.28
C SER A 196 -0.78 -13.79 -21.33
N ILE A 197 -1.95 -13.30 -20.92
CA ILE A 197 -2.98 -14.03 -20.21
C ILE A 197 -4.28 -13.83 -20.97
N GLU A 198 -5.00 -14.94 -21.27
CA GLU A 198 -6.34 -14.90 -21.84
C GLU A 198 -7.34 -15.42 -20.80
N ALA A 199 -8.46 -14.74 -20.68
CA ALA A 199 -9.48 -15.04 -19.69
C ALA A 199 -10.89 -14.84 -20.23
N SER A 200 -11.82 -15.71 -19.82
CA SER A 200 -13.24 -15.65 -20.15
C SER A 200 -14.10 -15.37 -18.92
N ALA A 201 -15.22 -14.66 -19.12
CA ALA A 201 -16.17 -14.34 -18.06
C ALA A 201 -16.68 -15.61 -17.36
N PHE A 202 -16.77 -15.55 -16.03
CA PHE A 202 -17.30 -16.63 -15.22
C PHE A 202 -18.81 -16.45 -15.02
N ASP A 203 -19.62 -17.33 -15.58
CA ASP A 203 -21.07 -17.21 -15.56
C ASP A 203 -21.66 -17.29 -14.15
N ALA A 204 -21.08 -18.11 -13.28
CA ALA A 204 -21.51 -18.31 -11.89
C ALA A 204 -20.78 -17.39 -10.88
N PHE A 205 -20.21 -16.26 -11.35
CA PHE A 205 -19.53 -15.31 -10.47
C PHE A 205 -20.43 -14.79 -9.36
N ALA A 206 -19.91 -14.72 -8.12
CA ALA A 206 -20.67 -14.40 -6.90
C ALA A 206 -21.43 -13.05 -6.90
N LEU A 207 -21.04 -12.10 -7.75
CA LEU A 207 -21.69 -10.78 -7.91
C LEU A 207 -22.41 -10.63 -9.26
N GLY A 208 -22.62 -11.72 -9.96
CA GLY A 208 -23.23 -11.77 -11.29
C GLY A 208 -22.19 -11.80 -12.41
N ARG A 209 -22.54 -12.43 -13.52
CA ARG A 209 -21.66 -12.61 -14.68
C ARG A 209 -21.09 -11.27 -15.16
N PRO A 210 -19.76 -11.18 -15.41
CA PRO A 210 -19.15 -10.01 -16.04
C PRO A 210 -19.80 -9.67 -17.40
N ARG A 211 -19.95 -8.38 -17.69
CA ARG A 211 -20.57 -7.92 -18.95
C ARG A 211 -19.64 -8.02 -20.15
N ILE A 212 -18.34 -8.06 -19.92
CA ILE A 212 -17.32 -8.25 -20.96
C ILE A 212 -16.97 -9.74 -21.00
N ASP A 213 -17.15 -10.38 -22.16
CA ASP A 213 -16.99 -11.83 -22.29
C ASP A 213 -15.55 -12.30 -22.17
N ARG A 214 -14.58 -11.51 -22.65
CA ARG A 214 -13.17 -11.90 -22.69
C ARG A 214 -12.25 -10.74 -22.30
N VAL A 215 -11.18 -11.09 -21.59
CA VAL A 215 -10.10 -10.18 -21.24
C VAL A 215 -8.77 -10.80 -21.67
N SER A 216 -8.03 -10.06 -22.50
CA SER A 216 -6.65 -10.38 -22.87
C SER A 216 -5.74 -9.39 -22.15
N ILE A 217 -4.71 -9.89 -21.42
CA ILE A 217 -3.73 -9.06 -20.72
C ILE A 217 -2.37 -9.30 -21.33
N ARG A 218 -1.68 -8.23 -21.72
CA ARG A 218 -0.37 -8.26 -22.36
C ARG A 218 0.68 -7.63 -21.43
N GLY A 219 1.81 -8.31 -21.28
CA GLY A 219 2.99 -7.73 -20.66
C GLY A 219 3.67 -6.75 -21.60
N VAL A 220 3.87 -5.49 -21.15
CA VAL A 220 4.53 -4.43 -21.94
C VAL A 220 5.50 -3.69 -21.04
N ASN A 221 6.79 -3.93 -21.17
CA ASN A 221 7.81 -3.35 -20.28
C ASN A 221 8.24 -1.93 -20.65
N ASP A 222 7.93 -1.50 -21.88
CA ASP A 222 8.29 -0.17 -22.40
C ASP A 222 7.08 0.75 -22.39
N VAL A 223 7.19 1.88 -21.70
CA VAL A 223 6.11 2.84 -21.53
C VAL A 223 5.69 3.50 -22.83
N ASN A 224 6.62 3.79 -23.75
CA ASN A 224 6.29 4.39 -25.04
C ASN A 224 5.51 3.42 -25.91
N THR A 225 5.90 2.14 -25.91
CA THR A 225 5.14 1.07 -26.58
C THR A 225 3.72 0.96 -26.00
N ALA A 226 3.57 1.07 -24.68
CA ALA A 226 2.26 1.06 -24.03
C ALA A 226 1.41 2.25 -24.48
N MET A 227 1.97 3.48 -24.50
CA MET A 227 1.28 4.68 -24.98
C MET A 227 0.81 4.53 -26.43
N VAL A 228 1.69 4.08 -27.32
CA VAL A 228 1.34 3.85 -28.75
C VAL A 228 0.19 2.87 -28.87
N ARG A 229 0.21 1.74 -28.15
CA ARG A 229 -0.88 0.74 -28.18
C ARG A 229 -2.21 1.28 -27.67
N MET A 230 -2.19 2.16 -26.65
CA MET A 230 -3.40 2.80 -26.14
C MET A 230 -3.98 3.77 -27.18
N VAL A 231 -3.15 4.64 -27.74
CA VAL A 231 -3.57 5.64 -28.74
C VAL A 231 -4.05 4.99 -30.03
N ALA A 232 -3.41 3.90 -30.47
CA ALA A 232 -3.81 3.13 -31.64
C ALA A 232 -5.08 2.29 -31.45
N GLY A 233 -5.57 2.14 -30.21
CA GLY A 233 -6.73 1.30 -29.90
C GLY A 233 -6.42 -0.21 -29.83
N ASP A 234 -5.15 -0.60 -29.87
CA ASP A 234 -4.72 -2.00 -29.70
C ASP A 234 -4.89 -2.49 -28.25
N SER A 235 -5.02 -1.55 -27.32
CA SER A 235 -5.26 -1.81 -25.91
C SER A 235 -6.28 -0.82 -25.35
N HIS A 236 -7.19 -1.32 -24.52
CA HIS A 236 -8.35 -0.56 -24.06
C HIS A 236 -8.24 -0.14 -22.59
N TYR A 237 -7.29 -0.68 -21.84
CA TYR A 237 -7.05 -0.35 -20.44
C TYR A 237 -5.58 -0.60 -20.10
N ALA A 238 -4.97 0.34 -19.43
CA ALA A 238 -3.62 0.23 -18.91
C ALA A 238 -3.62 0.42 -17.39
N ALA A 239 -3.09 -0.58 -16.67
CA ALA A 239 -2.98 -0.56 -15.23
C ALA A 239 -1.53 -0.33 -14.81
N ASP A 240 -1.30 0.65 -13.92
CA ASP A 240 -0.02 0.93 -13.26
C ASP A 240 1.19 1.07 -14.22
N MET A 241 0.91 1.54 -15.45
CA MET A 241 1.90 1.69 -16.51
C MET A 241 2.52 3.08 -16.55
N PHE A 242 1.70 4.10 -16.30
CA PHE A 242 2.04 5.49 -16.57
C PHE A 242 2.30 6.27 -15.28
N ARG A 243 3.20 7.24 -15.37
CA ARG A 243 3.49 8.22 -14.31
C ARG A 243 2.95 9.58 -14.71
N GLY A 244 3.25 10.61 -13.94
CA GLY A 244 2.68 11.94 -14.13
C GLY A 244 2.93 12.54 -15.50
N ASP A 245 4.15 12.48 -15.99
CA ASP A 245 4.57 13.04 -17.29
C ASP A 245 3.94 12.28 -18.47
N GLU A 246 3.95 10.96 -18.47
CA GLU A 246 3.29 10.18 -19.50
C GLU A 246 1.75 10.36 -19.46
N GLY A 247 1.19 10.50 -18.25
CA GLY A 247 -0.23 10.80 -18.07
C GLY A 247 -0.63 12.12 -18.73
N VAL A 248 0.16 13.17 -18.56
CA VAL A 248 -0.06 14.48 -19.23
C VAL A 248 0.01 14.35 -20.74
N VAL A 249 1.00 13.63 -21.27
CA VAL A 249 1.12 13.38 -22.71
C VAL A 249 -0.11 12.64 -23.24
N LEU A 250 -0.56 11.58 -22.57
CA LEU A 250 -1.77 10.84 -22.95
C LEU A 250 -3.02 11.72 -22.89
N GLU A 251 -3.17 12.54 -21.86
CA GLU A 251 -4.30 13.46 -21.72
C GLU A 251 -4.35 14.46 -22.87
N GLN A 252 -3.21 15.01 -23.29
CA GLN A 252 -3.13 15.95 -24.40
C GLN A 252 -3.34 15.30 -25.78
N GLN A 253 -2.75 14.13 -26.01
CA GLN A 253 -2.74 13.50 -27.33
C GLN A 253 -3.92 12.54 -27.56
N TRP A 254 -4.36 11.84 -26.53
CA TRP A 254 -5.39 10.82 -26.64
C TRP A 254 -6.73 11.23 -26.01
N GLY A 255 -6.72 12.08 -24.97
CA GLY A 255 -7.94 12.58 -24.33
C GLY A 255 -8.97 13.13 -25.33
N PRO A 256 -8.61 14.05 -26.29
CA PRO A 256 -9.52 14.54 -27.31
C PRO A 256 -9.97 13.48 -28.32
N ASN A 257 -9.25 12.38 -28.43
CA ASN A 257 -9.42 11.33 -29.44
C ASN A 257 -9.94 10.01 -28.86
N GLY A 258 -10.64 10.05 -27.72
CA GLY A 258 -11.30 8.88 -27.16
C GLY A 258 -10.55 8.15 -26.05
N GLY A 259 -9.62 8.82 -25.37
CA GLY A 259 -8.97 8.34 -24.15
C GLY A 259 -9.57 8.97 -22.88
N VAL A 260 -9.53 8.22 -21.79
CA VAL A 260 -9.81 8.71 -20.42
C VAL A 260 -8.60 8.43 -19.56
N ILE A 261 -8.10 9.47 -18.90
CA ILE A 261 -6.95 9.38 -18.00
C ILE A 261 -7.45 9.53 -16.56
N LEU A 262 -7.17 8.53 -15.75
CA LEU A 262 -7.55 8.49 -14.34
C LEU A 262 -6.32 8.79 -13.48
N TRP A 263 -6.43 9.84 -12.66
CA TRP A 263 -5.36 10.30 -11.77
C TRP A 263 -5.69 9.89 -10.33
N GLU A 264 -4.85 9.05 -9.73
CA GLU A 264 -5.02 8.59 -8.35
C GLU A 264 -3.92 9.16 -7.46
N ALA A 265 -4.21 10.25 -6.76
CA ALA A 265 -3.28 10.93 -5.86
C ALA A 265 -3.11 10.16 -4.53
N LEU A 266 -2.60 8.93 -4.58
CA LEU A 266 -2.44 8.04 -3.42
C LEU A 266 -0.98 7.74 -3.06
N GLY A 267 -0.04 8.15 -3.88
CA GLY A 267 1.39 7.96 -3.62
C GLY A 267 1.93 9.04 -2.69
N SER A 268 2.01 8.77 -1.40
CA SER A 268 2.54 9.72 -0.41
C SER A 268 4.06 9.90 -0.50
N ARG A 269 4.53 11.14 -0.30
CA ARG A 269 5.95 11.52 -0.32
C ARG A 269 6.37 12.16 0.99
N GLU A 270 7.59 11.85 1.45
CA GLU A 270 8.16 12.40 2.68
C GLU A 270 9.66 12.66 2.59
N LEU A 271 10.12 13.48 3.54
CA LEU A 271 11.53 13.66 3.91
C LEU A 271 11.71 13.17 5.34
N ALA A 272 12.27 11.99 5.53
CA ALA A 272 12.46 11.37 6.85
C ALA A 272 13.81 11.76 7.44
N PHE A 273 13.84 12.13 8.72
CA PHE A 273 15.05 12.48 9.46
C PHE A 273 15.72 11.24 10.07
N GLN A 274 17.05 11.30 10.22
CA GLN A 274 17.82 10.33 10.99
C GLN A 274 17.79 10.71 12.48
N PHE A 275 17.25 9.83 13.33
CA PHE A 275 17.15 10.03 14.79
C PHE A 275 18.24 9.32 15.60
N ARG A 276 19.04 8.44 14.98
CA ARG A 276 20.18 7.86 15.68
C ARG A 276 21.27 8.91 15.79
N PRO A 277 21.68 9.34 17.02
CA PRO A 277 22.60 10.46 17.19
C PRO A 277 23.97 10.24 16.51
N GLU A 278 24.42 8.99 16.47
CA GLU A 278 25.70 8.60 15.86
C GLU A 278 25.71 8.68 14.32
N HIS A 279 24.51 8.74 13.71
CA HIS A 279 24.32 8.84 12.26
C HIS A 279 23.61 10.13 11.84
N ALA A 280 23.12 10.93 12.78
CA ALA A 280 22.43 12.17 12.47
C ALA A 280 23.40 13.26 11.96
N GLN A 281 23.03 13.91 10.85
CA GLN A 281 23.82 15.00 10.28
C GLN A 281 22.90 16.14 9.84
N PRO A 282 22.95 17.31 10.52
CA PRO A 282 23.64 17.52 11.80
C PRO A 282 22.89 16.86 12.98
N LEU A 283 23.59 16.69 14.10
CA LEU A 283 23.05 16.04 15.30
C LEU A 283 21.77 16.72 15.82
N GLU A 284 21.66 18.02 15.67
CA GLU A 284 20.52 18.83 16.13
C GLU A 284 19.20 18.38 15.47
N LEU A 285 19.24 17.82 14.27
CA LEU A 285 18.03 17.25 13.64
C LEU A 285 17.51 16.00 14.39
N ALA A 286 18.37 15.25 15.07
CA ALA A 286 17.92 14.13 15.91
C ALA A 286 17.43 14.59 17.27
N THR A 287 18.03 15.65 17.86
CA THR A 287 17.85 16.00 19.27
C THR A 287 16.95 17.19 19.51
N ASP A 288 16.71 18.06 18.54
CA ASP A 288 15.90 19.28 18.68
C ASP A 288 14.76 19.36 17.65
N ALA A 289 13.53 19.27 18.12
CA ALA A 289 12.35 19.40 17.27
C ALA A 289 12.21 20.79 16.62
N ARG A 290 12.79 21.85 17.22
CA ARG A 290 12.77 23.21 16.63
C ARG A 290 13.59 23.24 15.34
N ALA A 291 14.75 22.56 15.32
CA ALA A 291 15.57 22.44 14.10
C ALA A 291 14.80 21.71 12.98
N ARG A 292 14.11 20.62 13.28
CA ARG A 292 13.28 19.89 12.29
C ARG A 292 12.12 20.75 11.78
N ARG A 293 11.43 21.46 12.68
CA ARG A 293 10.33 22.38 12.33
C ARG A 293 10.82 23.54 11.47
N ALA A 294 12.04 24.05 11.72
CA ALA A 294 12.65 25.07 10.90
C ALA A 294 12.89 24.57 9.47
N VAL A 295 13.44 23.34 9.31
CA VAL A 295 13.57 22.71 7.98
C VAL A 295 12.20 22.55 7.31
N ALA A 296 11.17 22.15 8.04
CA ALA A 296 9.82 21.98 7.49
C ALA A 296 9.22 23.29 6.97
N HIS A 297 9.41 24.41 7.69
CA HIS A 297 8.98 25.74 7.23
C HIS A 297 9.86 26.31 6.11
N ALA A 298 11.11 25.84 5.95
CA ALA A 298 12.01 26.29 4.89
C ALA A 298 11.70 25.62 3.53
N VAL A 299 11.05 24.46 3.52
CA VAL A 299 10.70 23.72 2.29
C VAL A 299 9.35 24.21 1.76
N ASP A 300 9.35 24.73 0.53
CA ASP A 300 8.13 25.04 -0.23
C ASP A 300 7.60 23.75 -0.88
N ARG A 301 6.73 23.07 -0.15
CA ARG A 301 6.12 21.80 -0.57
C ARG A 301 5.19 22.00 -1.77
N GLN A 302 4.50 23.17 -1.86
CA GLN A 302 3.61 23.48 -2.97
C GLN A 302 4.42 23.64 -4.26
N ALA A 303 5.51 24.39 -4.24
CA ALA A 303 6.37 24.53 -5.41
C ALA A 303 6.97 23.20 -5.85
N ALA A 304 7.39 22.34 -4.90
CA ALA A 304 7.87 20.99 -5.22
C ALA A 304 6.76 20.12 -5.84
N HIS A 305 5.56 20.14 -5.26
CA HIS A 305 4.39 19.43 -5.78
C HIS A 305 4.08 19.85 -7.22
N ASP A 306 3.92 21.16 -7.47
CA ASP A 306 3.49 21.67 -8.78
C ASP A 306 4.51 21.35 -9.88
N ALA A 307 5.80 21.38 -9.53
CA ALA A 307 6.88 21.08 -10.48
C ALA A 307 6.95 19.60 -10.90
N VAL A 308 6.57 18.65 -10.01
CA VAL A 308 6.75 17.22 -10.29
C VAL A 308 5.46 16.48 -10.58
N THR A 309 4.29 17.06 -10.26
CA THR A 309 2.99 16.39 -10.45
C THR A 309 2.18 16.96 -11.60
N ALA A 310 2.66 18.03 -12.24
CA ALA A 310 1.93 18.76 -13.28
C ALA A 310 0.49 19.16 -12.87
N GLY A 311 0.27 19.41 -11.57
CA GLY A 311 -1.04 19.77 -11.01
C GLY A 311 -1.96 18.58 -10.68
N HIS A 312 -1.55 17.33 -10.96
CA HIS A 312 -2.35 16.13 -10.74
C HIS A 312 -2.04 15.42 -9.41
N GLY A 313 -1.36 16.08 -8.49
CA GLY A 313 -1.15 15.58 -7.13
C GLY A 313 -2.19 16.11 -6.14
N LEU A 314 -1.95 15.86 -4.87
CA LEU A 314 -2.78 16.36 -3.78
C LEU A 314 -1.89 16.89 -2.66
N MET A 315 -2.13 18.14 -2.25
CA MET A 315 -1.51 18.76 -1.08
C MET A 315 -2.42 18.63 0.14
N THR A 316 -1.83 18.30 1.28
CA THR A 316 -2.47 18.42 2.60
C THR A 316 -1.50 18.98 3.61
N GLU A 317 -2.00 19.78 4.55
CA GLU A 317 -1.16 20.34 5.60
C GLU A 317 -0.85 19.34 6.71
N THR A 318 -1.73 18.39 6.93
CA THR A 318 -1.61 17.40 8.01
C THR A 318 -0.91 16.11 7.60
N GLY A 319 -0.77 15.85 6.31
CA GLY A 319 -0.31 14.56 5.79
C GLY A 319 -1.40 13.49 5.74
N THR A 320 -2.61 13.82 6.18
CA THR A 320 -3.78 12.93 6.09
C THR A 320 -4.49 13.14 4.75
N HIS A 321 -4.86 12.05 4.08
CA HIS A 321 -5.60 12.15 2.83
C HIS A 321 -7.04 12.64 3.09
N PRO A 322 -7.60 13.61 2.32
CA PRO A 322 -8.94 14.18 2.57
C PRO A 322 -10.10 13.18 2.53
N ASN A 323 -9.92 12.05 1.89
CA ASN A 323 -10.94 11.00 1.83
C ASN A 323 -10.85 9.99 3.01
N GLU A 324 -9.90 10.13 3.93
CA GLU A 324 -9.85 9.32 5.16
C GLU A 324 -10.91 9.83 6.15
N ASP A 325 -11.62 8.93 6.82
CA ASP A 325 -12.73 9.26 7.72
C ASP A 325 -12.31 10.17 8.90
N TRP A 326 -11.03 10.11 9.29
CA TRP A 326 -10.46 10.91 10.37
C TRP A 326 -9.87 12.26 9.91
N TYR A 327 -9.87 12.55 8.58
CA TYR A 327 -9.33 13.81 8.04
C TYR A 327 -9.96 15.05 8.65
N PRO A 328 -11.30 15.18 8.82
CA PRO A 328 -11.89 16.40 9.37
C PRO A 328 -11.42 16.72 10.80
N LEU A 329 -11.11 15.69 11.59
CA LEU A 329 -10.59 15.84 12.93
C LEU A 329 -9.08 16.17 12.89
N ALA A 330 -8.32 15.48 12.05
CA ALA A 330 -6.89 15.76 11.85
C ALA A 330 -6.66 17.20 11.36
N GLU A 331 -7.47 17.70 10.42
CA GLU A 331 -7.35 19.06 9.89
C GLU A 331 -7.52 20.14 10.97
N ARG A 332 -8.30 19.86 12.02
CA ARG A 332 -8.47 20.80 13.16
C ARG A 332 -7.37 20.69 14.20
N GLU A 333 -6.88 19.48 14.50
CA GLU A 333 -6.11 19.19 15.72
C GLU A 333 -4.62 18.96 15.46
N VAL A 334 -4.25 18.56 14.25
CA VAL A 334 -2.86 18.19 13.93
C VAL A 334 -2.05 19.43 13.51
N ALA A 335 -0.82 19.52 13.99
CA ALA A 335 0.09 20.64 13.72
C ALA A 335 0.42 20.77 12.23
N LYS A 336 0.47 22.02 11.74
CA LYS A 336 0.74 22.40 10.35
C LYS A 336 2.06 23.15 10.23
N TYR A 337 2.76 22.93 9.13
CA TYR A 337 4.04 23.57 8.85
C TYR A 337 4.02 24.16 7.43
N PRO A 338 3.30 25.28 7.20
CA PRO A 338 3.30 25.96 5.90
C PRO A 338 4.70 26.51 5.60
N HIS A 339 5.01 26.72 4.33
CA HIS A 339 6.23 27.42 3.93
C HIS A 339 6.26 28.83 4.51
N ASP A 340 7.19 29.06 5.45
CA ASP A 340 7.42 30.34 6.11
C ASP A 340 8.91 30.49 6.46
N PRO A 341 9.72 31.07 5.56
CA PRO A 341 11.14 31.29 5.79
C PRO A 341 11.46 32.18 6.99
N ARG A 342 10.54 33.09 7.38
CA ARG A 342 10.73 33.92 8.57
C ARG A 342 10.60 33.09 9.84
N ARG A 343 9.56 32.25 9.91
CA ARG A 343 9.38 31.33 11.03
C ARG A 343 10.50 30.30 11.10
N ALA A 344 10.96 29.80 9.96
CA ALA A 344 12.12 28.91 9.88
C ALA A 344 13.38 29.57 10.45
N THR A 345 13.67 30.83 10.09
CA THR A 345 14.77 31.60 10.66
C THR A 345 14.67 31.74 12.16
N GLN A 346 13.52 32.16 12.68
CA GLN A 346 13.29 32.30 14.10
C GLN A 346 13.52 30.97 14.86
N LEU A 347 13.01 29.86 14.35
CA LEU A 347 13.18 28.55 14.98
C LEU A 347 14.63 28.06 14.99
N PHE A 348 15.41 28.35 13.94
CA PHE A 348 16.85 28.07 13.95
C PHE A 348 17.59 28.91 14.97
N GLU A 349 17.29 30.20 15.06
CA GLU A 349 17.89 31.07 16.07
C GLU A 349 17.53 30.63 17.49
N GLU A 350 16.25 30.27 17.75
CA GLU A 350 15.78 29.71 19.02
C GLU A 350 16.47 28.37 19.36
N ALA A 351 16.86 27.58 18.34
CA ALA A 351 17.61 26.34 18.49
C ALA A 351 19.13 26.55 18.58
N GLY A 352 19.60 27.80 18.57
CA GLY A 352 21.02 28.16 18.71
C GLY A 352 21.82 28.13 17.41
N PHE A 353 21.19 28.00 16.25
CA PHE A 353 21.86 28.16 14.97
C PHE A 353 22.16 29.64 14.71
N VAL A 354 23.26 29.93 14.04
CA VAL A 354 23.66 31.29 13.69
C VAL A 354 24.00 31.39 12.21
N ARG A 355 23.81 32.56 11.59
CA ARG A 355 24.28 32.79 10.23
C ARG A 355 25.73 33.19 10.20
N GLY A 356 26.52 32.50 9.36
CA GLY A 356 27.90 32.88 9.06
C GLY A 356 27.97 34.14 8.18
N SER A 357 29.16 34.70 8.02
CA SER A 357 29.41 35.87 7.17
C SER A 357 29.09 35.64 5.68
N ASP A 358 29.05 34.41 5.25
CA ASP A 358 28.67 33.94 3.90
C ASP A 358 27.15 33.71 3.74
N GLY A 359 26.36 34.01 4.77
CA GLY A 359 24.91 33.82 4.80
C GLY A 359 24.45 32.39 5.06
N ARG A 360 25.36 31.44 5.27
CA ARG A 360 25.02 30.05 5.55
C ARG A 360 24.74 29.85 7.04
N TRP A 361 23.91 28.86 7.33
CA TRP A 361 23.64 28.43 8.70
C TRP A 361 24.81 27.62 9.26
N MET A 362 25.17 27.95 10.49
CA MET A 362 26.10 27.23 11.35
C MET A 362 25.32 26.57 12.48
N THR A 363 25.69 25.35 12.83
CA THR A 363 25.10 24.65 13.98
C THR A 363 25.45 25.31 15.30
N PRO A 364 24.75 25.03 16.42
CA PRO A 364 25.10 25.53 17.76
C PRO A 364 26.53 25.17 18.18
N ARG A 365 27.15 24.18 17.55
CA ARG A 365 28.55 23.78 17.76
C ARG A 365 29.55 24.49 16.87
N ALA A 366 29.11 25.57 16.20
CA ALA A 366 29.92 26.37 15.27
C ALA A 366 30.52 25.56 14.09
N THR A 367 29.82 24.50 13.67
CA THR A 367 30.13 23.75 12.45
C THR A 367 29.16 24.13 11.33
N SER A 368 29.55 23.92 10.06
CA SER A 368 28.65 24.09 8.92
C SER A 368 27.42 23.21 9.08
N PHE A 369 26.25 23.73 8.67
CA PHE A 369 25.03 22.92 8.59
C PHE A 369 25.02 22.15 7.27
N ASP A 370 25.82 21.08 7.21
CA ASP A 370 25.88 20.18 6.05
C ASP A 370 24.76 19.14 6.13
N LEU A 371 23.91 19.09 5.10
CA LEU A 371 22.71 18.26 5.08
C LEU A 371 22.67 17.38 3.82
N PRO A 372 23.09 16.10 3.91
CA PRO A 372 22.87 15.15 2.82
C PRO A 372 21.39 14.79 2.71
N ILE A 373 20.86 14.82 1.49
CA ILE A 373 19.48 14.46 1.17
C ILE A 373 19.50 13.32 0.17
N TRP A 374 19.06 12.15 0.63
CA TRP A 374 19.13 10.91 -0.10
C TRP A 374 17.85 10.62 -0.87
N TYR A 375 17.98 10.09 -2.08
CA TYR A 375 16.86 9.57 -2.87
C TYR A 375 17.21 8.24 -3.51
N THR A 376 16.15 7.47 -3.86
CA THR A 376 16.31 6.17 -4.52
C THR A 376 16.66 6.33 -6.00
N ALA A 377 17.69 5.63 -6.48
CA ALA A 377 18.03 5.55 -7.88
C ALA A 377 16.89 4.96 -8.74
N GLY A 378 16.82 5.36 -10.01
CA GLY A 378 15.89 4.78 -10.99
C GLY A 378 14.50 5.42 -11.02
N SER A 379 14.23 6.44 -10.21
CA SER A 379 12.98 7.22 -10.26
C SER A 379 13.26 8.66 -10.68
N ILE A 380 12.76 9.06 -11.84
CA ILE A 380 12.85 10.46 -12.32
C ILE A 380 12.13 11.40 -11.35
N LEU A 381 10.93 11.03 -10.90
CA LEU A 381 10.16 11.80 -9.91
C LEU A 381 11.00 12.08 -8.65
N PHE A 382 11.65 11.06 -8.08
CA PHE A 382 12.44 11.22 -6.86
C PHE A 382 13.70 12.07 -7.08
N GLN A 383 14.30 11.98 -8.26
CA GLN A 383 15.44 12.81 -8.64
C GLN A 383 15.03 14.29 -8.77
N GLN A 384 13.95 14.57 -9.46
CA GLN A 384 13.44 15.94 -9.65
C GLN A 384 13.02 16.56 -8.31
N GLU A 385 12.23 15.84 -7.50
CA GLU A 385 11.83 16.26 -6.16
C GLU A 385 13.04 16.59 -5.29
N ASN A 386 14.03 15.70 -5.26
CA ASN A 386 15.26 15.90 -4.47
C ASN A 386 16.02 17.17 -4.94
N ALA A 387 16.15 17.38 -6.25
CA ALA A 387 16.84 18.55 -6.80
C ALA A 387 16.16 19.85 -6.36
N ILE A 388 14.83 19.90 -6.40
CA ILE A 388 14.05 21.08 -5.98
C ILE A 388 14.22 21.35 -4.49
N VAL A 389 14.07 20.31 -3.64
CA VAL A 389 14.23 20.46 -2.18
C VAL A 389 15.63 20.89 -1.82
N VAL A 390 16.66 20.30 -2.44
CA VAL A 390 18.07 20.70 -2.22
C VAL A 390 18.30 22.16 -2.60
N ASP A 391 17.74 22.62 -3.73
CA ASP A 391 17.89 24.00 -4.16
C ASP A 391 17.21 24.99 -3.20
N GLN A 392 15.97 24.71 -2.77
CA GLN A 392 15.25 25.53 -1.79
C GLN A 392 16.04 25.66 -0.48
N LEU A 393 16.57 24.56 0.05
CA LEU A 393 17.35 24.56 1.28
C LEU A 393 18.68 25.30 1.13
N LYS A 394 19.33 25.22 -0.05
CA LYS A 394 20.51 26.04 -0.36
C LYS A 394 20.19 27.52 -0.38
N GLN A 395 19.08 27.90 -1.02
CA GLN A 395 18.62 29.31 -1.05
C GLN A 395 18.29 29.80 0.37
N PHE A 396 17.81 28.93 1.24
CA PHE A 396 17.59 29.25 2.65
C PHE A 396 18.89 29.30 3.47
N GLY A 397 20.04 28.92 2.91
CA GLY A 397 21.38 28.99 3.54
C GLY A 397 21.83 27.70 4.22
N ILE A 398 21.15 26.57 3.99
CA ILE A 398 21.59 25.24 4.43
C ILE A 398 22.52 24.64 3.36
N ALA A 399 23.67 24.06 3.75
CA ALA A 399 24.56 23.37 2.81
C ALA A 399 24.02 21.98 2.44
N ALA A 400 22.85 21.96 1.76
CA ALA A 400 22.18 20.75 1.33
C ALA A 400 22.90 20.12 0.13
N THR A 401 23.07 18.79 0.12
CA THR A 401 23.72 18.04 -0.97
C THR A 401 22.87 16.83 -1.39
N PRO A 402 22.59 16.66 -2.70
CA PRO A 402 21.86 15.50 -3.16
C PRO A 402 22.76 14.26 -3.08
N GLN A 403 22.18 13.16 -2.61
CA GLN A 403 22.82 11.86 -2.52
C GLN A 403 21.89 10.78 -3.09
N VAL A 404 22.44 9.71 -3.65
CA VAL A 404 21.67 8.65 -4.26
C VAL A 404 22.02 7.29 -3.65
N PHE A 405 21.02 6.45 -3.42
CA PHE A 405 21.23 5.05 -3.09
C PHE A 405 20.41 4.15 -4.03
N ASN A 406 20.87 2.91 -4.18
CA ASN A 406 20.20 1.93 -5.02
C ASN A 406 19.61 0.81 -4.14
N THR A 407 18.30 0.61 -4.20
CA THR A 407 17.59 -0.39 -3.39
C THR A 407 17.98 -1.84 -3.73
N GLN A 408 18.53 -2.09 -4.90
CA GLN A 408 18.95 -3.43 -5.33
C GLN A 408 20.35 -3.79 -4.79
N THR A 409 21.22 -2.79 -4.60
CA THR A 409 22.61 -3.00 -4.18
C THR A 409 22.87 -2.60 -2.73
N SER A 410 22.11 -1.63 -2.17
CA SER A 410 22.25 -1.20 -0.78
C SER A 410 21.55 -2.15 0.17
N SER A 411 22.25 -2.63 1.18
CA SER A 411 21.70 -3.46 2.24
C SER A 411 20.65 -2.71 3.09
N ASN A 412 19.83 -3.44 3.83
CA ASN A 412 18.89 -2.85 4.78
C ASN A 412 19.61 -2.01 5.86
N MET A 413 20.76 -2.48 6.32
CA MET A 413 21.59 -1.78 7.30
C MET A 413 22.08 -0.44 6.74
N GLU A 414 22.70 -0.43 5.56
CA GLU A 414 23.17 0.81 4.93
C GLU A 414 22.04 1.82 4.81
N ARG A 415 20.88 1.41 4.31
CA ARG A 415 19.71 2.30 4.15
C ARG A 415 19.16 2.84 5.48
N ALA A 416 19.25 2.06 6.56
CA ALA A 416 18.81 2.48 7.89
C ALA A 416 19.76 3.47 8.57
N LEU A 417 21.03 3.48 8.16
CA LEU A 417 22.08 4.29 8.78
C LEU A 417 22.49 5.50 7.93
N LEU A 418 21.78 5.79 6.84
CA LEU A 418 22.04 6.97 6.01
C LEU A 418 21.91 8.25 6.85
N PRO A 419 22.90 9.17 6.80
CA PRO A 419 22.85 10.41 7.54
C PRO A 419 21.91 11.45 6.90
N GLY A 420 21.50 12.45 7.68
CA GLY A 420 20.71 13.57 7.20
C GLY A 420 19.23 13.23 6.95
N ILE A 421 18.78 13.44 5.72
CA ILE A 421 17.38 13.25 5.31
C ILE A 421 17.28 12.22 4.20
N ILE A 422 16.24 11.39 4.25
CA ILE A 422 15.93 10.40 3.22
C ILE A 422 14.56 10.70 2.62
N GLY A 423 14.52 11.00 1.31
CA GLY A 423 13.28 11.11 0.55
C GLY A 423 12.68 9.73 0.28
N GLY A 424 11.40 9.56 0.60
CA GLY A 424 10.74 8.27 0.50
C GLY A 424 9.22 8.37 0.34
N SER A 425 8.56 7.22 0.40
CA SER A 425 7.10 7.15 0.54
C SER A 425 6.73 7.35 1.99
N ALA A 426 5.77 8.25 2.26
CA ALA A 426 5.38 8.60 3.61
C ALA A 426 4.78 7.42 4.36
N SER A 427 5.19 7.29 5.60
CA SER A 427 4.72 6.28 6.52
C SER A 427 3.45 6.74 7.24
N ARG A 428 2.52 5.81 7.50
CA ARG A 428 1.40 6.06 8.41
C ARG A 428 1.91 6.19 9.85
N PRO A 429 1.19 6.90 10.75
CA PRO A 429 1.63 7.12 12.12
C PRO A 429 1.99 5.83 12.88
N GLU A 430 1.21 4.76 12.72
CA GLU A 430 1.45 3.47 13.37
C GLU A 430 2.76 2.78 12.92
N ASN A 431 3.28 3.13 11.74
CA ASN A 431 4.54 2.59 11.23
C ASN A 431 5.78 3.17 11.92
N PHE A 432 5.61 4.22 12.73
CA PHE A 432 6.67 4.78 13.57
C PHE A 432 6.81 4.09 14.92
N HIS A 433 6.05 3.03 15.19
CA HIS A 433 6.24 2.21 16.38
C HIS A 433 7.69 1.71 16.49
N SER A 434 8.26 1.73 17.69
CA SER A 434 9.68 1.44 17.94
C SER A 434 10.10 0.02 17.56
N THR A 435 9.18 -0.95 17.50
CA THR A 435 9.44 -2.32 17.03
C THR A 435 9.79 -2.39 15.55
N PHE A 436 9.38 -1.39 14.75
CA PHE A 436 9.70 -1.29 13.33
C PHE A 436 11.04 -0.58 13.04
N ILE A 437 11.79 -0.19 14.07
CA ILE A 437 13.14 0.35 13.90
C ILE A 437 14.08 -0.75 13.44
N PRO A 438 14.75 -0.60 12.26
CA PRO A 438 15.76 -1.55 11.81
C PRO A 438 16.95 -1.62 12.79
N ARG A 439 17.27 -2.83 13.23
CA ARG A 439 18.39 -3.14 14.17
C ARG A 439 18.99 -4.49 13.79
N ALA A 440 20.13 -4.82 14.36
CA ALA A 440 20.80 -6.12 14.13
C ALA A 440 19.90 -7.30 14.52
N GLU A 441 19.17 -7.18 15.63
CA GLU A 441 18.29 -8.22 16.18
C GLU A 441 17.13 -8.60 15.23
N ASN A 442 16.63 -7.64 14.45
CA ASN A 442 15.61 -7.87 13.43
C ASN A 442 16.16 -7.92 12.00
N ARG A 443 17.48 -8.18 11.85
CA ARG A 443 18.19 -8.24 10.57
C ARG A 443 18.04 -6.98 9.73
N TRP A 444 17.96 -5.84 10.38
CA TRP A 444 17.77 -4.52 9.77
C TRP A 444 16.49 -4.39 8.94
N THR A 445 15.46 -5.19 9.27
CA THR A 445 14.13 -5.07 8.67
C THR A 445 13.26 -4.10 9.46
N GLY A 446 12.34 -3.38 8.77
CA GLY A 446 11.41 -2.46 9.40
C GLY A 446 11.24 -1.15 8.62
N GLY A 447 10.07 -0.53 8.78
CA GLY A 447 9.68 0.69 8.05
C GLY A 447 10.18 1.98 8.70
N ASN A 448 10.39 1.98 10.02
CA ASN A 448 10.85 3.15 10.79
C ASN A 448 12.38 3.33 10.65
N ARG A 449 12.82 3.60 9.43
CA ARG A 449 14.26 3.61 9.08
C ARG A 449 15.03 4.73 9.75
N GLY A 450 14.41 5.86 10.00
CA GLY A 450 15.02 6.98 10.72
C GLY A 450 15.34 6.68 12.19
N GLY A 451 14.81 5.60 12.76
CA GLY A 451 15.07 5.21 14.15
C GLY A 451 14.36 6.07 15.20
N TYR A 452 13.25 6.73 14.82
CA TYR A 452 12.43 7.49 15.75
C TYR A 452 11.76 6.57 16.79
N ALA A 453 11.70 7.00 18.05
CA ALA A 453 11.02 6.28 19.13
C ALA A 453 10.29 7.25 20.05
N ASN A 454 9.04 6.93 20.35
CA ASN A 454 8.22 7.66 21.32
C ASN A 454 7.31 6.65 22.06
N PRO A 455 7.48 6.46 23.40
CA PRO A 455 6.71 5.47 24.14
C PRO A 455 5.19 5.70 24.12
N GLU A 456 4.73 6.94 24.02
CA GLU A 456 3.31 7.24 23.94
C GLU A 456 2.75 6.88 22.56
N LEU A 457 3.51 7.11 21.50
CA LEU A 457 3.14 6.64 20.17
C LEU A 457 3.07 5.11 20.11
N ASP A 458 4.03 4.42 20.74
CA ASP A 458 4.02 2.96 20.83
C ASP A 458 2.75 2.48 21.55
N ARG A 459 2.41 3.07 22.68
CA ARG A 459 1.18 2.75 23.44
C ARG A 459 -0.10 2.99 22.61
N LEU A 460 -0.18 4.11 21.89
CA LEU A 460 -1.33 4.41 21.03
C LEU A 460 -1.41 3.46 19.83
N SER A 461 -0.28 3.10 19.25
CA SER A 461 -0.19 2.12 18.16
C SER A 461 -0.66 0.73 18.61
N ASP A 462 -0.26 0.29 19.81
CA ASP A 462 -0.73 -0.97 20.40
C ASP A 462 -2.25 -0.93 20.64
N ALA A 463 -2.75 0.19 21.19
CA ALA A 463 -4.18 0.40 21.39
C ALA A 463 -4.95 0.39 20.06
N PHE A 464 -4.40 1.04 19.02
CA PHE A 464 -5.00 1.09 17.68
C PHE A 464 -5.17 -0.31 17.06
N VAL A 465 -4.18 -1.18 17.20
CA VAL A 465 -4.26 -2.57 16.70
C VAL A 465 -5.38 -3.36 17.39
N MET A 466 -5.67 -3.02 18.66
CA MET A 466 -6.68 -3.68 19.49
C MET A 466 -8.06 -3.00 19.43
N ALA A 467 -8.15 -1.79 18.90
CA ALA A 467 -9.39 -1.02 18.84
C ALA A 467 -10.35 -1.63 17.81
N VAL A 468 -11.62 -1.82 18.20
CA VAL A 468 -12.67 -2.34 17.32
C VAL A 468 -13.85 -1.36 17.17
N ASP A 469 -13.93 -0.34 18.05
CA ASP A 469 -14.89 0.75 17.92
C ASP A 469 -14.40 1.76 16.87
N PRO A 470 -15.20 2.07 15.83
CA PRO A 470 -14.82 3.04 14.80
C PRO A 470 -14.48 4.44 15.34
N ALA A 471 -15.18 4.90 16.38
CA ALA A 471 -14.91 6.22 16.98
C ALA A 471 -13.56 6.23 17.71
N GLU A 472 -13.23 5.16 18.42
CA GLU A 472 -11.92 4.95 19.04
C GLU A 472 -10.80 4.90 18.00
N ILE A 473 -10.99 4.16 16.90
CA ILE A 473 -10.03 4.07 15.79
C ILE A 473 -9.75 5.46 15.20
N VAL A 474 -10.78 6.27 14.96
CA VAL A 474 -10.63 7.65 14.48
C VAL A 474 -9.82 8.48 15.47
N ARG A 475 -10.13 8.40 16.77
CA ARG A 475 -9.43 9.18 17.80
C ARG A 475 -7.96 8.80 17.90
N LEU A 476 -7.66 7.49 17.95
CA LEU A 476 -6.30 6.97 18.00
C LEU A 476 -5.45 7.39 16.79
N ASN A 477 -6.02 7.38 15.56
CA ASN A 477 -5.33 7.89 14.39
C ASN A 477 -4.93 9.37 14.54
N VAL A 478 -5.84 10.22 15.04
CA VAL A 478 -5.56 11.64 15.23
C VAL A 478 -4.54 11.88 16.34
N ASP A 479 -4.62 11.14 17.45
CA ASP A 479 -3.67 11.26 18.55
C ASP A 479 -2.26 10.84 18.10
N MET A 480 -2.12 9.71 17.40
CA MET A 480 -0.85 9.29 16.82
C MET A 480 -0.31 10.30 15.80
N ALA A 481 -1.18 10.80 14.91
CA ALA A 481 -0.78 11.82 13.93
C ALA A 481 -0.31 13.11 14.61
N SER A 482 -0.94 13.51 15.72
CA SER A 482 -0.56 14.70 16.50
C SER A 482 0.84 14.54 17.10
N ILE A 483 1.18 13.37 17.64
CA ILE A 483 2.53 13.08 18.15
C ILE A 483 3.55 13.12 17.00
N VAL A 484 3.29 12.41 15.91
CA VAL A 484 4.19 12.35 14.75
C VAL A 484 4.42 13.75 14.18
N ARG A 485 3.38 14.57 14.08
CA ARG A 485 3.54 15.95 13.58
C ARG A 485 4.21 16.87 14.59
N SER A 486 4.02 16.66 15.88
CA SER A 486 4.71 17.44 16.93
C SER A 486 6.21 17.14 16.97
N ASP A 487 6.58 15.88 16.95
CA ASP A 487 7.99 15.44 17.01
C ASP A 487 8.69 15.51 15.65
N LEU A 488 7.91 15.48 14.59
CA LEU A 488 8.34 15.63 13.20
C LEU A 488 9.47 14.65 12.80
N PRO A 489 9.24 13.31 12.90
CA PRO A 489 10.22 12.34 12.39
C PRO A 489 10.36 12.40 10.87
N HIS A 490 9.36 12.96 10.20
CA HIS A 490 9.38 13.24 8.78
C HIS A 490 8.62 14.53 8.42
N ILE A 491 8.98 15.14 7.32
CA ILE A 491 8.20 16.17 6.66
C ILE A 491 7.37 15.49 5.59
N PHE A 492 6.05 15.48 5.75
CA PHE A 492 5.15 15.08 4.66
C PHE A 492 5.21 16.12 3.55
N LEU A 493 5.44 15.68 2.32
CA LEU A 493 5.50 16.58 1.18
C LEU A 493 4.14 16.76 0.51
N TYR A 494 3.68 15.72 -0.18
CA TYR A 494 2.43 15.70 -0.94
C TYR A 494 2.03 14.26 -1.32
N TYR A 495 0.87 14.09 -1.93
CA TYR A 495 0.49 12.87 -2.65
C TYR A 495 0.75 13.07 -4.14
N HIS A 496 1.57 12.22 -4.75
CA HIS A 496 1.69 12.14 -6.20
C HIS A 496 0.67 11.16 -6.78
N SER A 497 0.28 11.38 -8.04
CA SER A 497 -0.66 10.51 -8.71
C SER A 497 0.00 9.30 -9.37
N ARG A 498 -0.70 8.17 -9.30
CA ARG A 498 -0.59 7.07 -10.26
C ARG A 498 -1.57 7.32 -11.39
N VAL A 499 -1.22 6.86 -12.59
CA VAL A 499 -2.02 7.10 -13.78
C VAL A 499 -2.52 5.78 -14.34
N TYR A 500 -3.82 5.70 -14.52
CA TYR A 500 -4.49 4.65 -15.27
C TYR A 500 -5.12 5.27 -16.50
N ALA A 501 -5.21 4.51 -17.57
CA ALA A 501 -5.80 5.02 -18.82
C ALA A 501 -6.72 3.99 -19.45
N HIS A 502 -7.82 4.45 -20.01
CA HIS A 502 -8.75 3.54 -20.73
C HIS A 502 -9.43 4.22 -21.91
N ALA A 503 -9.89 3.41 -22.86
CA ALA A 503 -10.70 3.88 -23.97
C ALA A 503 -12.02 4.49 -23.47
N ALA A 504 -12.47 5.59 -24.03
CA ALA A 504 -13.65 6.33 -23.56
C ALA A 504 -14.96 5.55 -23.69
N ASN A 505 -15.02 4.60 -24.64
CA ASN A 505 -16.16 3.69 -24.79
C ASN A 505 -16.13 2.49 -23.82
N LEU A 506 -15.03 2.26 -23.09
CA LEU A 506 -15.00 1.34 -21.96
C LEU A 506 -15.53 2.07 -20.72
N LYS A 507 -16.70 1.67 -20.24
CA LYS A 507 -17.34 2.24 -19.02
C LYS A 507 -17.11 1.33 -17.83
N GLY A 508 -17.04 1.94 -16.63
CA GLY A 508 -16.92 1.23 -15.37
C GLY A 508 -15.57 1.37 -14.63
N PRO A 509 -14.41 1.59 -15.29
CA PRO A 509 -13.19 1.91 -14.54
C PRO A 509 -13.38 3.13 -13.65
N LYS A 510 -12.92 3.04 -12.38
CA LYS A 510 -13.06 4.10 -11.37
C LYS A 510 -11.75 4.33 -10.64
N ASN A 511 -11.43 5.58 -10.35
CA ASN A 511 -10.33 5.94 -9.45
C ASN A 511 -10.49 5.29 -8.07
N ARG A 512 -9.39 4.96 -7.46
CA ARG A 512 -9.30 4.74 -6.02
C ARG A 512 -9.19 6.10 -5.34
N LEU A 513 -9.89 6.28 -4.24
CA LEU A 513 -9.94 7.55 -3.52
C LEU A 513 -9.14 7.53 -2.22
N VAL A 514 -8.84 6.32 -1.71
CA VAL A 514 -8.02 6.10 -0.51
C VAL A 514 -7.08 4.91 -0.73
N GLN A 515 -6.02 4.83 0.06
CA GLN A 515 -5.08 3.70 -0.01
C GLN A 515 -5.72 2.36 0.37
N ALA A 516 -6.73 2.38 1.24
CA ALA A 516 -7.48 1.19 1.66
C ALA A 516 -8.47 0.68 0.60
N SER A 517 -8.74 1.42 -0.48
CA SER A 517 -9.55 0.93 -1.59
C SER A 517 -8.87 -0.24 -2.29
N GLY A 518 -9.67 -1.16 -2.80
CA GLY A 518 -9.16 -2.33 -3.51
C GLY A 518 -8.31 -1.98 -4.75
N ASN A 519 -7.97 -2.98 -5.55
CA ASN A 519 -7.26 -2.78 -6.81
C ASN A 519 -8.10 -1.95 -7.81
N ALA A 520 -7.45 -1.34 -8.79
CA ALA A 520 -8.10 -0.56 -9.85
C ALA A 520 -9.10 -1.38 -10.69
N THR A 521 -8.94 -2.70 -10.76
CA THR A 521 -9.87 -3.63 -11.43
C THR A 521 -10.89 -4.29 -10.51
N ARG A 522 -11.02 -3.86 -9.25
CA ARG A 522 -11.93 -4.45 -8.24
C ARG A 522 -13.38 -4.63 -8.71
N ASN A 523 -13.86 -3.73 -9.57
CA ASN A 523 -15.20 -3.74 -10.13
C ASN A 523 -15.25 -4.13 -11.63
N ILE A 524 -14.28 -4.89 -12.11
CA ILE A 524 -14.18 -5.25 -13.55
C ILE A 524 -15.43 -6.00 -14.05
N HIS A 525 -16.14 -6.70 -13.20
CA HIS A 525 -17.39 -7.37 -13.53
C HIS A 525 -18.53 -6.41 -13.92
N GLU A 526 -18.44 -5.14 -13.51
CA GLU A 526 -19.38 -4.07 -13.87
C GLU A 526 -19.01 -3.37 -15.20
N TRP A 527 -17.78 -3.58 -15.70
CA TRP A 527 -17.32 -2.88 -16.89
C TRP A 527 -18.07 -3.33 -18.13
N TYR A 528 -18.32 -2.40 -19.05
CA TYR A 528 -19.04 -2.67 -20.30
C TYR A 528 -18.61 -1.74 -21.42
N TRP A 529 -18.93 -2.14 -22.63
CA TRP A 529 -18.74 -1.31 -23.80
C TRP A 529 -19.98 -0.44 -24.04
N ASP A 530 -19.74 0.87 -24.15
CA ASP A 530 -20.75 1.81 -24.60
C ASP A 530 -20.76 1.74 -26.15
N SER A 531 -21.94 1.51 -26.71
CA SER A 531 -22.14 1.27 -28.15
C SER A 531 -21.97 2.53 -29.01
#